data_48380e2c6d2e81f7156860bb0f15261b
#
_entry.id   48380e2c6d2e81f7156860bb0f15261b
#
_cell.length_a   1.000
_cell.length_b   1.000
_cell.length_c   1.000
_cell.angle_alpha   90.00
_cell.angle_beta   90.00
_cell.angle_gamma   90.00
#
_symmetry.space_group_name_H-M   'P 1'
#
loop_
_entity.id
_entity.type
_entity.pdbx_description
1 polymer ?
#
loop_
_entity_poly.entity_id
_entity_poly.type
_entity_poly.pdbx_seq_one_letter_code
_entity_poly.pdbx_strand_id
1 'polypeptide(L)'
;MNEPTEWIDRLICGDALQILRKMPSEFVDAVLTDPPYFYDKLDNEWSLERVEKRLPSQRVVKHLPPGMKFDPEQGRQFYRWFLRVSQELLRVLKPGGFFFCFSSPRLYHRLAAAVEDAGFWVRDCFIWLYLQSQPKAMGLHHFIDRLPLSDEAKQRLKEQLSHWKTPQVKSCYEPILVAQKPYEGTFLENMLKHRVGLFNMQVRVGDNMYPANVLLVDGINEVMDKYFLVPKPTVQEKGEFNDHPAVKPVALCEHLIRLATMEGAVILDPFIGSGTTAIAAKNAGRHFIGIDINPDYIAIAQRRLREWRPNLFEQVSISQ
;
A
#
# COMPACT_ATOMS: atom_id res chain seq x y z
N MET A 1 -4.43 -20.05 24.89
CA MET A 1 -3.47 -19.20 24.13
C MET A 1 -3.17 -20.00 22.87
N ASN A 2 -3.52 -19.48 21.70
CA ASN A 2 -3.25 -20.16 20.44
C ASN A 2 -1.73 -20.21 20.24
N GLU A 3 -1.21 -21.34 19.79
CA GLU A 3 0.21 -21.45 19.50
C GLU A 3 0.58 -20.49 18.35
N PRO A 4 1.76 -19.84 18.39
CA PRO A 4 2.19 -18.90 17.34
C PRO A 4 2.11 -19.48 15.92
N THR A 5 2.31 -20.79 15.75
CA THR A 5 2.25 -21.51 14.48
C THR A 5 0.88 -21.51 13.81
N GLU A 6 -0.21 -21.33 14.57
CA GLU A 6 -1.57 -21.30 14.00
C GLU A 6 -1.84 -20.09 13.10
N TRP A 7 -1.04 -19.04 13.22
CA TRP A 7 -1.18 -17.81 12.44
C TRP A 7 -0.41 -17.84 11.12
N ILE A 8 0.66 -18.63 11.05
CA ILE A 8 1.62 -18.62 9.95
C ILE A 8 0.99 -19.16 8.66
N ASP A 9 1.27 -18.49 7.53
CA ASP A 9 0.79 -18.82 6.17
C ASP A 9 -0.74 -18.87 6.07
N ARG A 10 -1.42 -17.97 6.81
CA ARG A 10 -2.89 -17.87 6.82
C ARG A 10 -3.39 -16.60 6.16
N LEU A 11 -4.50 -16.76 5.44
CA LEU A 11 -5.38 -15.69 5.01
C LEU A 11 -6.65 -15.73 5.86
N ILE A 12 -6.92 -14.65 6.58
CA ILE A 12 -7.95 -14.58 7.62
C ILE A 12 -8.99 -13.55 7.21
N CYS A 13 -10.25 -13.97 7.09
CA CYS A 13 -11.36 -13.06 6.83
C CYS A 13 -11.85 -12.44 8.15
N GLY A 14 -11.80 -11.12 8.28
CA GLY A 14 -12.33 -10.40 9.42
C GLY A 14 -11.78 -8.99 9.60
N ASP A 15 -12.27 -8.29 10.61
CA ASP A 15 -11.81 -6.96 10.97
C ASP A 15 -10.37 -6.98 11.48
N ALA A 16 -9.51 -6.19 10.84
CA ALA A 16 -8.07 -6.16 11.14
C ALA A 16 -7.79 -5.88 12.63
N LEU A 17 -8.45 -4.88 13.22
CA LEU A 17 -8.22 -4.50 14.61
C LEU A 17 -8.65 -5.59 15.58
N GLN A 18 -9.76 -6.27 15.31
CA GLN A 18 -10.24 -7.38 16.16
C GLN A 18 -9.31 -8.58 16.09
N ILE A 19 -8.77 -8.89 14.91
CA ILE A 19 -7.84 -10.01 14.71
C ILE A 19 -6.49 -9.68 15.32
N LEU A 20 -5.93 -8.49 15.08
CA LEU A 20 -4.67 -8.05 15.66
C LEU A 20 -4.68 -8.18 17.19
N ARG A 21 -5.75 -7.80 17.87
CA ARG A 21 -5.89 -7.92 19.33
C ARG A 21 -5.77 -9.36 19.86
N LYS A 22 -6.03 -10.36 19.03
CA LYS A 22 -5.92 -11.78 19.40
C LYS A 22 -4.52 -12.35 19.13
N MET A 23 -3.71 -11.65 18.33
CA MET A 23 -2.36 -12.10 17.98
C MET A 23 -1.40 -11.92 19.16
N PRO A 24 -0.39 -12.80 19.27
CA PRO A 24 0.67 -12.64 20.27
C PRO A 24 1.43 -11.33 20.08
N SER A 25 1.96 -10.77 21.17
CA SER A 25 2.89 -9.64 21.11
C SER A 25 4.25 -10.12 20.59
N GLU A 26 4.98 -9.21 19.88
CA GLU A 26 6.36 -9.43 19.44
C GLU A 26 6.56 -10.72 18.61
N PHE A 27 5.58 -10.99 17.77
CA PHE A 27 5.51 -12.23 16.99
C PHE A 27 5.94 -12.05 15.54
N VAL A 28 5.58 -10.93 14.89
CA VAL A 28 5.88 -10.69 13.48
C VAL A 28 7.17 -9.92 13.28
N ASP A 29 7.88 -10.19 12.19
CA ASP A 29 9.19 -9.60 11.89
C ASP A 29 9.06 -8.28 11.13
N ALA A 30 8.08 -8.17 10.25
CA ALA A 30 7.79 -6.94 9.52
C ALA A 30 6.29 -6.83 9.19
N VAL A 31 5.84 -5.58 8.99
CA VAL A 31 4.53 -5.25 8.45
C VAL A 31 4.72 -4.59 7.09
N LEU A 32 3.98 -5.05 6.10
CA LEU A 32 3.91 -4.44 4.78
C LEU A 32 2.44 -4.38 4.36
N THR A 33 1.89 -3.18 4.17
CA THR A 33 0.46 -3.03 3.95
C THR A 33 0.06 -1.79 3.15
N ASP A 34 -1.12 -1.85 2.55
CA ASP A 34 -1.79 -0.76 1.85
C ASP A 34 -3.19 -0.56 2.44
N PRO A 35 -3.34 0.27 3.49
CA PRO A 35 -4.61 0.46 4.16
C PRO A 35 -5.63 1.14 3.24
N PRO A 36 -6.94 0.91 3.44
CA PRO A 36 -7.97 1.57 2.67
C PRO A 36 -7.92 3.09 2.84
N TYR A 37 -7.95 3.81 1.72
CA TYR A 37 -8.01 5.28 1.72
C TYR A 37 -9.47 5.72 1.77
N PHE A 38 -9.84 6.51 2.78
CA PHE A 38 -11.20 7.00 3.01
C PHE A 38 -11.63 8.07 1.99
N TYR A 39 -11.60 7.76 0.69
CA TYR A 39 -11.97 8.72 -0.35
C TYR A 39 -13.45 8.74 -0.70
N ASP A 40 -14.20 7.70 -0.37
CA ASP A 40 -15.62 7.59 -0.62
C ASP A 40 -16.37 7.15 0.63
N LYS A 41 -17.28 8.01 1.09
CA LYS A 41 -18.41 7.71 1.99
C LYS A 41 -18.36 6.36 2.72
N LEU A 42 -17.24 6.06 3.35
CA LEU A 42 -17.18 5.00 4.33
C LEU A 42 -17.77 5.58 5.61
N ASP A 43 -18.99 5.20 5.89
CA ASP A 43 -19.59 5.43 7.19
C ASP A 43 -18.63 4.99 8.29
N ASN A 44 -18.69 5.63 9.44
CA ASN A 44 -17.76 5.59 10.58
C ASN A 44 -17.42 4.20 11.14
N GLU A 45 -17.93 3.11 10.55
CA GLU A 45 -17.70 1.75 11.03
C GLU A 45 -17.47 0.80 9.86
N TRP A 46 -16.25 0.28 9.74
CA TRP A 46 -15.93 -0.89 8.97
C TRP A 46 -16.50 -2.11 9.68
N SER A 47 -17.66 -2.59 9.24
CA SER A 47 -18.24 -3.84 9.71
C SER A 47 -18.51 -4.77 8.54
N LEU A 48 -18.41 -6.08 8.78
CA LEU A 48 -18.76 -7.13 7.81
C LEU A 48 -20.17 -6.93 7.24
N GLU A 49 -21.15 -6.57 8.06
CA GLU A 49 -22.53 -6.31 7.65
C GLU A 49 -22.68 -5.19 6.61
N ARG A 50 -21.76 -4.22 6.59
CA ARG A 50 -21.78 -3.10 5.65
C ARG A 50 -21.06 -3.40 4.35
N VAL A 51 -20.05 -4.27 4.38
CA VAL A 51 -19.39 -4.76 3.17
C VAL A 51 -20.34 -5.65 2.38
N GLU A 52 -21.09 -6.52 3.03
CA GLU A 52 -22.08 -7.41 2.40
C GLU A 52 -23.26 -6.66 1.76
N LYS A 53 -23.61 -5.47 2.25
CA LYS A 53 -24.69 -4.62 1.68
C LYS A 53 -24.25 -3.77 0.48
N ARG A 54 -22.99 -3.78 0.08
CA ARG A 54 -22.50 -3.07 -1.11
C ARG A 54 -22.70 -3.94 -2.35
N LEU A 55 -23.81 -3.71 -3.06
CA LEU A 55 -24.04 -4.26 -4.38
C LEU A 55 -22.97 -3.81 -5.39
N PRO A 56 -22.54 -4.67 -6.32
CA PRO A 56 -21.51 -4.38 -7.30
C PRO A 56 -21.95 -3.28 -8.27
N SER A 57 -21.02 -2.39 -8.55
CA SER A 57 -20.97 -1.49 -9.72
C SER A 57 -22.23 -0.74 -10.12
N GLN A 58 -22.49 0.38 -9.49
CA GLN A 58 -23.05 1.47 -10.26
C GLN A 58 -21.91 2.32 -10.81
N ARG A 59 -21.68 2.24 -12.13
CA ARG A 59 -20.75 3.10 -12.86
C ARG A 59 -21.16 4.56 -12.62
N VAL A 60 -20.34 5.26 -11.88
CA VAL A 60 -20.64 6.59 -11.37
C VAL A 60 -20.26 7.63 -12.43
N VAL A 61 -21.22 8.03 -13.22
CA VAL A 61 -21.13 9.26 -14.03
C VAL A 61 -21.88 10.44 -13.36
N LYS A 62 -22.61 10.22 -12.27
CA LYS A 62 -23.43 11.26 -11.60
C LYS A 62 -22.73 12.05 -10.48
N HIS A 63 -21.54 11.65 -10.03
CA HIS A 63 -20.84 12.33 -8.96
C HIS A 63 -19.36 12.54 -9.34
N LEU A 64 -18.73 13.55 -8.73
CA LEU A 64 -17.28 13.76 -8.88
C LEU A 64 -16.53 12.46 -8.59
N PRO A 65 -15.53 12.10 -9.42
CA PRO A 65 -14.73 10.90 -9.19
C PRO A 65 -14.17 10.83 -7.78
N PRO A 66 -13.97 9.62 -7.24
CA PRO A 66 -13.33 9.44 -5.94
C PRO A 66 -12.04 10.26 -5.82
N GLY A 67 -11.87 10.95 -4.70
CA GLY A 67 -10.71 11.81 -4.45
C GLY A 67 -10.78 13.21 -5.03
N MET A 68 -11.89 13.61 -5.68
CA MET A 68 -12.14 15.01 -6.08
C MET A 68 -12.80 15.84 -4.98
N LYS A 69 -13.50 15.21 -4.03
CA LYS A 69 -13.96 15.88 -2.82
C LYS A 69 -12.85 15.82 -1.79
N PHE A 70 -12.29 16.97 -1.50
CA PHE A 70 -11.36 17.12 -0.38
C PHE A 70 -12.18 17.44 0.87
N ASP A 71 -12.30 16.46 1.76
CA ASP A 71 -12.90 16.64 3.07
C ASP A 71 -11.83 16.42 4.16
N PRO A 72 -11.40 17.49 4.85
CA PRO A 72 -10.40 17.36 5.92
C PRO A 72 -10.84 16.45 7.07
N GLU A 73 -12.16 16.30 7.30
CA GLU A 73 -12.67 15.43 8.34
C GLU A 73 -12.43 13.95 8.05
N GLN A 74 -12.50 13.54 6.80
CA GLN A 74 -12.13 12.17 6.41
C GLN A 74 -10.67 11.85 6.80
N GLY A 75 -9.76 12.81 6.62
CA GLY A 75 -8.37 12.65 7.04
C GLY A 75 -8.21 12.54 8.56
N ARG A 76 -9.04 13.25 9.35
CA ARG A 76 -9.04 13.13 10.82
C ARG A 76 -9.61 11.80 11.29
N GLN A 77 -10.67 11.33 10.63
CA GLN A 77 -11.29 10.02 10.93
C GLN A 77 -10.32 8.88 10.60
N PHE A 78 -9.63 8.96 9.44
CA PHE A 78 -8.57 8.03 9.08
C PHE A 78 -7.48 8.00 10.15
N TYR A 79 -6.96 9.17 10.56
CA TYR A 79 -5.94 9.26 11.61
C TYR A 79 -6.38 8.57 12.90
N ARG A 80 -7.59 8.85 13.43
CA ARG A 80 -8.08 8.26 14.67
C ARG A 80 -8.24 6.73 14.59
N TRP A 81 -8.68 6.24 13.43
CA TRP A 81 -8.82 4.82 13.17
C TRP A 81 -7.46 4.16 13.04
N PHE A 82 -6.59 4.73 12.19
CA PHE A 82 -5.29 4.13 11.90
C PHE A 82 -4.32 4.19 13.08
N LEU A 83 -4.45 5.17 13.96
CA LEU A 83 -3.73 5.22 15.24
C LEU A 83 -4.00 3.96 16.08
N ARG A 84 -5.26 3.53 16.18
CA ARG A 84 -5.63 2.31 16.92
C ARG A 84 -5.07 1.04 16.28
N VAL A 85 -5.10 0.98 14.95
CA VAL A 85 -4.49 -0.11 14.19
C VAL A 85 -2.98 -0.12 14.43
N SER A 86 -2.32 1.04 14.31
CA SER A 86 -0.87 1.18 14.49
C SER A 86 -0.41 0.80 15.90
N GLN A 87 -1.20 1.08 16.93
CA GLN A 87 -0.91 0.64 18.31
C GLN A 87 -0.88 -0.89 18.42
N GLU A 88 -1.81 -1.59 17.78
CA GLU A 88 -1.79 -3.05 17.76
C GLU A 88 -0.65 -3.60 16.89
N LEU A 89 -0.35 -2.93 15.76
CA LEU A 89 0.81 -3.29 14.93
C LEU A 89 2.12 -3.13 15.70
N LEU A 90 2.27 -2.06 16.48
CA LEU A 90 3.42 -1.85 17.36
C LEU A 90 3.55 -2.99 18.38
N ARG A 91 2.44 -3.45 18.95
CA ARG A 91 2.41 -4.53 19.93
C ARG A 91 2.85 -5.87 19.33
N VAL A 92 2.30 -6.23 18.15
CA VAL A 92 2.56 -7.54 17.54
C VAL A 92 3.91 -7.62 16.81
N LEU A 93 4.48 -6.49 16.44
CA LEU A 93 5.79 -6.42 15.78
C LEU A 93 6.91 -6.65 16.81
N LYS A 94 7.94 -7.40 16.44
CA LYS A 94 9.14 -7.58 17.26
C LYS A 94 9.88 -6.25 17.46
N PRO A 95 10.58 -6.04 18.60
CA PRO A 95 11.45 -4.87 18.76
C PRO A 95 12.42 -4.71 17.59
N GLY A 96 12.52 -3.51 17.04
CA GLY A 96 13.34 -3.22 15.85
C GLY A 96 12.69 -3.59 14.52
N GLY A 97 11.57 -4.28 14.49
CA GLY A 97 10.88 -4.67 13.25
C GLY A 97 10.41 -3.46 12.44
N PHE A 98 10.41 -3.60 11.11
CA PHE A 98 10.00 -2.53 10.20
C PHE A 98 8.54 -2.58 9.84
N PHE A 99 7.96 -1.41 9.62
CA PHE A 99 6.61 -1.20 9.13
C PHE A 99 6.64 -0.35 7.86
N PHE A 100 6.32 -0.98 6.72
CA PHE A 100 6.12 -0.33 5.43
C PHE A 100 4.64 -0.13 5.17
N CYS A 101 4.24 1.10 4.91
CA CYS A 101 2.84 1.43 4.70
C CYS A 101 2.66 2.32 3.47
N PHE A 102 1.98 1.79 2.45
CA PHE A 102 1.60 2.57 1.28
C PHE A 102 0.59 3.66 1.65
N SER A 103 0.65 4.77 0.94
CA SER A 103 -0.28 5.88 1.13
C SER A 103 -0.49 6.67 -0.15
N SER A 104 -1.56 7.47 -0.17
CA SER A 104 -1.68 8.51 -1.18
C SER A 104 -0.97 9.79 -0.72
N PRO A 105 -0.47 10.64 -1.65
CA PRO A 105 0.14 11.93 -1.30
C PRO A 105 -0.75 12.83 -0.43
N ARG A 106 -2.08 12.72 -0.57
CA ARG A 106 -3.03 13.54 0.19
C ARG A 106 -3.24 13.07 1.62
N LEU A 107 -3.00 11.79 1.90
CA LEU A 107 -3.28 11.16 3.18
C LEU A 107 -2.01 10.86 3.98
N TYR A 108 -0.85 10.86 3.32
CA TYR A 108 0.44 10.50 3.90
C TYR A 108 0.73 11.20 5.23
N HIS A 109 0.47 12.51 5.32
CA HIS A 109 0.70 13.28 6.55
C HIS A 109 -0.15 12.78 7.73
N ARG A 110 -1.37 12.30 7.49
CA ARG A 110 -2.25 11.73 8.53
C ARG A 110 -1.83 10.32 8.91
N LEU A 111 -1.39 9.55 7.92
CA LEU A 111 -0.87 8.20 8.13
C LEU A 111 0.43 8.25 8.95
N ALA A 112 1.40 9.08 8.55
CA ALA A 112 2.66 9.24 9.25
C ALA A 112 2.47 9.69 10.70
N ALA A 113 1.63 10.70 10.94
CA ALA A 113 1.31 11.16 12.29
C ALA A 113 0.65 10.05 13.15
N ALA A 114 -0.28 9.27 12.58
CA ALA A 114 -0.92 8.17 13.32
C ALA A 114 0.08 7.06 13.71
N VAL A 115 1.05 6.77 12.86
CA VAL A 115 2.08 5.76 13.12
C VAL A 115 3.09 6.28 14.15
N GLU A 116 3.53 7.54 14.03
CA GLU A 116 4.43 8.16 15.00
C GLU A 116 3.80 8.27 16.39
N ASP A 117 2.55 8.73 16.47
CA ASP A 117 1.80 8.85 17.74
C ASP A 117 1.46 7.48 18.36
N ALA A 118 1.47 6.41 17.58
CA ALA A 118 1.38 5.03 18.10
C ALA A 118 2.67 4.56 18.79
N GLY A 119 3.81 5.26 18.60
CA GLY A 119 5.10 4.97 19.21
C GLY A 119 6.15 4.39 18.27
N PHE A 120 5.92 4.39 16.96
CA PHE A 120 6.94 4.05 15.98
C PHE A 120 7.92 5.19 15.77
N TRP A 121 9.14 4.86 15.37
CA TRP A 121 10.09 5.81 14.80
C TRP A 121 9.88 5.89 13.28
N VAL A 122 9.50 7.03 12.77
CA VAL A 122 9.49 7.28 11.32
C VAL A 122 10.93 7.39 10.85
N ARG A 123 11.36 6.52 9.94
CA ARG A 123 12.73 6.42 9.44
C ARG A 123 12.91 7.12 8.11
N ASP A 124 11.96 6.93 7.18
CA ASP A 124 12.05 7.46 5.82
C ASP A 124 10.66 7.49 5.16
N CYS A 125 10.62 8.06 3.97
CA CYS A 125 9.51 7.97 3.05
C CYS A 125 10.05 7.47 1.71
N PHE A 126 9.77 6.20 1.38
CA PHE A 126 10.11 5.70 0.05
C PHE A 126 9.08 6.18 -0.96
N ILE A 127 9.53 6.47 -2.16
CA ILE A 127 8.68 6.95 -3.25
C ILE A 127 8.66 5.90 -4.35
N TRP A 128 7.50 5.26 -4.53
CA TRP A 128 7.26 4.43 -5.70
C TRP A 128 6.79 5.32 -6.85
N LEU A 129 7.64 5.46 -7.88
CA LEU A 129 7.33 6.24 -9.09
C LEU A 129 6.67 5.35 -10.15
N TYR A 130 5.72 5.91 -10.88
CA TYR A 130 5.09 5.27 -12.03
C TYR A 130 4.59 6.32 -13.03
N LEU A 131 4.70 6.01 -14.33
CA LEU A 131 4.29 6.94 -15.40
C LEU A 131 2.86 6.70 -15.89
N GLN A 132 2.31 5.52 -15.62
CA GLN A 132 1.02 5.07 -16.13
C GLN A 132 -0.13 5.57 -15.26
N SER A 133 -0.51 6.83 -15.40
CA SER A 133 -1.76 7.31 -14.80
C SER A 133 -2.47 8.29 -15.73
N GLN A 134 -3.80 8.40 -15.56
CA GLN A 134 -4.59 9.35 -16.32
C GLN A 134 -4.60 10.73 -15.64
N PRO A 135 -4.58 11.83 -16.42
CA PRO A 135 -4.82 13.15 -15.86
C PRO A 135 -6.17 13.21 -15.18
N LYS A 136 -6.22 13.72 -13.93
CA LYS A 136 -7.45 13.84 -13.14
C LYS A 136 -8.11 15.22 -13.26
N ALA A 137 -7.41 16.19 -13.84
CA ALA A 137 -7.91 17.55 -14.00
C ALA A 137 -9.08 17.60 -15.00
N MET A 138 -10.17 18.22 -14.60
CA MET A 138 -11.36 18.41 -15.43
C MET A 138 -11.37 19.83 -16.02
N GLY A 139 -11.74 19.94 -17.31
CA GLY A 139 -11.99 21.22 -17.94
C GLY A 139 -13.24 21.91 -17.35
N LEU A 140 -13.30 23.24 -17.48
CA LEU A 140 -14.35 24.04 -16.87
C LEU A 140 -15.65 24.12 -17.69
N HIS A 141 -15.69 23.54 -18.89
CA HIS A 141 -16.82 23.64 -19.81
C HIS A 141 -18.17 23.28 -19.16
N HIS A 142 -18.23 22.13 -18.46
CA HIS A 142 -19.45 21.69 -17.79
C HIS A 142 -19.93 22.60 -16.64
N PHE A 143 -19.01 23.32 -16.02
CA PHE A 143 -19.34 24.29 -14.97
C PHE A 143 -19.86 25.59 -15.60
N ILE A 144 -19.25 26.03 -16.71
CA ILE A 144 -19.64 27.25 -17.45
C ILE A 144 -21.05 27.06 -18.05
N ASP A 145 -21.36 25.88 -18.61
CA ASP A 145 -22.68 25.59 -19.19
C ASP A 145 -23.84 25.78 -18.21
N ARG A 146 -23.59 25.61 -16.92
CA ARG A 146 -24.59 25.74 -15.84
C ARG A 146 -24.75 27.17 -15.34
N LEU A 147 -23.93 28.11 -15.79
CA LEU A 147 -24.05 29.51 -15.38
C LEU A 147 -25.28 30.15 -16.04
N PRO A 148 -25.97 31.07 -15.35
CA PRO A 148 -27.08 31.82 -15.89
C PRO A 148 -26.59 33.00 -16.78
N LEU A 149 -25.87 32.66 -17.85
CA LEU A 149 -25.31 33.63 -18.82
C LEU A 149 -25.81 33.36 -20.23
N SER A 150 -25.74 34.37 -21.11
CA SER A 150 -26.05 34.17 -22.53
C SER A 150 -25.01 33.21 -23.16
N ASP A 151 -25.42 32.58 -24.29
CA ASP A 151 -24.54 31.61 -24.96
C ASP A 151 -23.23 32.26 -25.47
N GLU A 152 -23.31 33.52 -25.93
CA GLU A 152 -22.11 34.27 -26.35
C GLU A 152 -21.16 34.52 -25.15
N ALA A 153 -21.72 34.84 -23.97
CA ALA A 153 -20.93 35.05 -22.76
C ALA A 153 -20.28 33.74 -22.26
N LYS A 154 -21.04 32.62 -22.34
CA LYS A 154 -20.49 31.29 -22.03
C LYS A 154 -19.37 30.91 -22.97
N GLN A 155 -19.53 31.16 -24.28
CA GLN A 155 -18.51 30.85 -25.29
C GLN A 155 -17.24 31.64 -25.04
N ARG A 156 -17.33 32.95 -24.82
CA ARG A 156 -16.16 33.80 -24.46
C ARG A 156 -15.45 33.28 -23.22
N LEU A 157 -16.20 32.90 -22.18
CA LEU A 157 -15.63 32.38 -20.93
C LEU A 157 -14.93 31.03 -21.13
N LYS A 158 -15.49 30.15 -21.97
CA LYS A 158 -14.84 28.89 -22.36
C LYS A 158 -13.52 29.10 -23.07
N GLU A 159 -13.47 30.07 -23.98
CA GLU A 159 -12.24 30.45 -24.70
C GLU A 159 -11.19 31.02 -23.75
N GLN A 160 -11.56 31.97 -22.89
CA GLN A 160 -10.68 32.57 -21.90
C GLN A 160 -10.10 31.54 -20.92
N LEU A 161 -10.92 30.54 -20.51
CA LEU A 161 -10.53 29.55 -19.53
C LEU A 161 -10.15 28.19 -20.15
N SER A 162 -9.92 28.13 -21.47
CA SER A 162 -9.66 26.88 -22.20
C SER A 162 -8.48 26.07 -21.65
N HIS A 163 -7.44 26.74 -21.13
CA HIS A 163 -6.26 26.13 -20.55
C HIS A 163 -6.35 25.89 -19.02
N TRP A 164 -7.38 26.42 -18.37
CA TRP A 164 -7.58 26.26 -16.95
C TRP A 164 -8.42 25.01 -16.66
N LYS A 165 -7.94 24.21 -15.69
CA LYS A 165 -8.60 22.97 -15.26
C LYS A 165 -8.65 22.92 -13.73
N THR A 166 -9.47 22.02 -13.20
CA THR A 166 -9.48 21.77 -11.75
C THR A 166 -8.07 21.41 -11.25
N PRO A 167 -7.70 21.77 -9.99
CA PRO A 167 -6.31 21.69 -9.51
C PRO A 167 -5.88 20.26 -9.13
N GLN A 168 -6.07 19.33 -10.07
CA GLN A 168 -5.59 17.95 -9.93
C GLN A 168 -4.55 17.67 -11.03
N VAL A 169 -3.35 17.37 -10.60
CA VAL A 169 -2.30 16.91 -11.49
C VAL A 169 -2.35 15.39 -11.69
N LYS A 170 -1.68 14.90 -12.72
CA LYS A 170 -1.44 13.48 -12.93
C LYS A 170 -0.62 12.95 -11.74
N SER A 171 -1.13 11.94 -11.04
CA SER A 171 -0.36 11.26 -10.01
C SER A 171 0.73 10.41 -10.66
N CYS A 172 1.98 10.57 -10.26
CA CYS A 172 3.12 9.84 -10.78
C CYS A 172 3.90 9.11 -9.67
N TYR A 173 3.41 9.12 -8.45
CA TYR A 173 4.04 8.40 -7.34
C TYR A 173 3.03 8.00 -6.26
N GLU A 174 3.42 7.00 -5.49
CA GLU A 174 2.83 6.67 -4.20
C GLU A 174 3.92 6.70 -3.13
N PRO A 175 3.73 7.42 -2.00
CA PRO A 175 4.65 7.39 -0.88
C PRO A 175 4.45 6.10 -0.08
N ILE A 176 5.55 5.56 0.43
CA ILE A 176 5.59 4.40 1.33
C ILE A 176 6.24 4.85 2.62
N LEU A 177 5.47 4.94 3.69
CA LEU A 177 6.03 5.22 5.01
C LEU A 177 6.95 4.08 5.42
N VAL A 178 8.15 4.43 5.87
CA VAL A 178 9.10 3.50 6.49
C VAL A 178 9.19 3.85 7.97
N ALA A 179 8.62 3.01 8.81
CA ALA A 179 8.65 3.17 10.24
C ALA A 179 9.29 1.94 10.91
N GLN A 180 9.76 2.10 12.12
CA GLN A 180 10.42 1.04 12.87
C GLN A 180 9.93 1.04 14.32
N LYS A 181 9.57 -0.13 14.86
CA LYS A 181 9.38 -0.28 16.30
C LYS A 181 10.71 0.01 17.00
N PRO A 182 10.73 0.77 18.11
CA PRO A 182 11.93 0.94 18.91
C PRO A 182 12.64 -0.38 19.16
N TYR A 183 13.94 -0.42 18.93
CA TYR A 183 14.77 -1.60 19.19
C TYR A 183 15.25 -1.64 20.64
N GLU A 184 15.62 -2.82 21.11
CA GLU A 184 16.18 -3.04 22.46
C GLU A 184 17.71 -2.99 22.41
N GLY A 185 18.32 -2.29 23.36
CA GLY A 185 19.77 -2.19 23.47
C GLY A 185 20.42 -1.51 22.24
N THR A 186 21.47 -2.10 21.71
CA THR A 186 22.14 -1.68 20.48
C THR A 186 21.53 -2.35 19.26
N PHE A 187 21.81 -1.83 18.06
CA PHE A 187 21.39 -2.48 16.80
C PHE A 187 21.86 -3.94 16.70
N LEU A 188 23.10 -4.21 17.15
CA LEU A 188 23.65 -5.56 17.10
C LEU A 188 22.94 -6.49 18.09
N GLU A 189 22.73 -6.07 19.32
CA GLU A 189 22.01 -6.85 20.35
C GLU A 189 20.59 -7.17 19.91
N ASN A 190 19.87 -6.19 19.38
CA ASN A 190 18.54 -6.38 18.84
C ASN A 190 18.51 -7.38 17.68
N MET A 191 19.47 -7.26 16.75
CA MET A 191 19.59 -8.16 15.60
C MET A 191 19.90 -9.59 16.04
N LEU A 192 20.78 -9.78 17.02
CA LEU A 192 21.12 -11.10 17.54
C LEU A 192 19.94 -11.75 18.29
N LYS A 193 19.16 -10.95 19.02
CA LYS A 193 18.02 -11.43 19.81
C LYS A 193 16.78 -11.68 18.98
N HIS A 194 16.38 -10.70 18.14
CA HIS A 194 15.10 -10.67 17.44
C HIS A 194 15.22 -10.97 15.94
N ARG A 195 16.44 -10.96 15.36
CA ARG A 195 16.73 -11.17 13.93
C ARG A 195 16.08 -10.12 13.01
N VAL A 196 15.81 -8.93 13.53
CA VAL A 196 15.22 -7.79 12.81
C VAL A 196 15.93 -6.49 13.21
N GLY A 197 15.68 -5.40 12.48
CA GLY A 197 16.11 -4.05 12.86
C GLY A 197 17.19 -3.45 11.99
N LEU A 198 17.67 -4.17 10.96
CA LEU A 198 18.65 -3.69 9.99
C LEU A 198 18.15 -3.89 8.55
N PHE A 199 18.68 -3.08 7.64
CA PHE A 199 18.47 -3.29 6.21
C PHE A 199 19.58 -4.17 5.62
N ASN A 200 19.19 -5.06 4.71
CA ASN A 200 20.11 -5.84 3.92
C ASN A 200 20.64 -5.01 2.74
N MET A 201 21.87 -4.52 2.85
CA MET A 201 22.50 -3.69 1.83
C MET A 201 22.90 -4.44 0.55
N GLN A 202 22.70 -5.76 0.50
CA GLN A 202 22.82 -6.54 -0.74
C GLN A 202 21.56 -6.45 -1.60
N VAL A 203 20.44 -6.01 -1.05
CA VAL A 203 19.20 -5.73 -1.80
C VAL A 203 19.38 -4.39 -2.50
N ARG A 204 20.07 -4.41 -3.63
CA ARG A 204 20.51 -3.23 -4.38
C ARG A 204 19.47 -2.81 -5.40
N VAL A 205 19.66 -1.59 -5.89
CA VAL A 205 18.96 -1.04 -7.04
C VAL A 205 20.01 -0.89 -8.15
N GLY A 206 19.90 -1.67 -9.25
CA GLY A 206 20.96 -1.75 -10.27
C GLY A 206 22.26 -2.37 -9.77
N ASP A 207 23.24 -2.53 -10.67
CA ASP A 207 24.43 -3.37 -10.44
C ASP A 207 25.40 -2.86 -9.36
N ASN A 208 25.39 -1.59 -9.01
CA ASN A 208 26.38 -1.01 -8.11
C ASN A 208 25.83 -0.03 -7.04
N MET A 209 24.51 0.00 -6.81
CA MET A 209 23.92 0.99 -5.92
C MET A 209 23.43 0.38 -4.60
N TYR A 210 23.55 1.15 -3.53
CA TYR A 210 22.87 0.89 -2.28
C TYR A 210 21.34 1.00 -2.43
N PRO A 211 20.54 0.40 -1.52
CA PRO A 211 19.12 0.65 -1.47
C PRO A 211 18.82 2.16 -1.52
N ALA A 212 17.87 2.56 -2.37
CA ALA A 212 17.47 3.94 -2.52
C ALA A 212 16.00 4.12 -2.11
N ASN A 213 15.65 5.32 -1.65
CA ASN A 213 14.28 5.62 -1.23
C ASN A 213 13.37 6.10 -2.37
N VAL A 214 13.87 6.17 -3.59
CA VAL A 214 13.09 6.46 -4.80
C VAL A 214 13.08 5.23 -5.70
N LEU A 215 11.90 4.69 -5.93
CA LEU A 215 11.64 3.46 -6.67
C LEU A 215 10.92 3.81 -7.98
N LEU A 216 11.58 3.67 -9.11
CA LEU A 216 11.12 4.14 -10.44
C LEU A 216 10.48 3.04 -11.30
N VAL A 217 9.60 3.47 -12.22
CA VAL A 217 8.97 2.63 -13.23
C VAL A 217 9.14 3.22 -14.64
N ASP A 218 9.59 2.40 -15.55
CA ASP A 218 9.57 2.50 -17.03
C ASP A 218 9.80 3.86 -17.74
N GLY A 219 10.75 3.86 -18.66
CA GLY A 219 10.74 4.66 -19.89
C GLY A 219 11.79 5.76 -20.07
N ILE A 220 12.82 5.88 -19.23
CA ILE A 220 13.91 6.86 -19.43
C ILE A 220 15.26 6.15 -19.33
N ASN A 221 15.77 5.70 -20.48
CA ASN A 221 16.96 4.82 -20.55
C ASN A 221 18.29 5.41 -20.09
N GLU A 222 18.44 6.71 -19.87
CA GLU A 222 19.74 7.34 -19.59
C GLU A 222 19.95 7.79 -18.12
N VAL A 223 18.88 7.88 -17.33
CA VAL A 223 18.95 8.22 -15.90
C VAL A 223 18.79 6.98 -15.01
N MET A 224 18.59 5.83 -15.59
CA MET A 224 17.87 4.70 -15.05
C MET A 224 18.72 3.60 -14.41
N ASP A 225 20.03 3.60 -14.62
CA ASP A 225 20.94 2.68 -13.93
C ASP A 225 21.02 2.96 -12.41
N LYS A 226 20.27 3.96 -11.95
CA LYS A 226 20.34 4.45 -10.57
C LYS A 226 19.13 4.15 -9.69
N TYR A 227 18.01 3.61 -10.25
CA TYR A 227 16.76 3.46 -9.52
C TYR A 227 16.11 2.09 -9.75
N PHE A 228 15.42 1.57 -8.74
CA PHE A 228 14.67 0.33 -8.86
C PHE A 228 13.35 0.55 -9.60
N LEU A 229 13.18 -0.15 -10.71
CA LEU A 229 12.03 0.00 -11.60
C LEU A 229 11.01 -1.11 -11.38
N VAL A 230 9.82 -0.77 -10.93
CA VAL A 230 8.72 -1.74 -10.81
C VAL A 230 7.48 -1.21 -11.53
N PRO A 231 7.06 -1.80 -12.66
CA PRO A 231 5.84 -1.41 -13.35
C PRO A 231 4.60 -1.71 -12.50
N LYS A 232 3.48 -1.05 -12.83
CA LYS A 232 2.19 -1.48 -12.30
C LYS A 232 1.91 -2.92 -12.73
N PRO A 233 1.24 -3.72 -11.87
CA PRO A 233 0.99 -5.12 -12.18
C PRO A 233 0.25 -5.28 -13.52
N THR A 234 0.72 -6.22 -14.33
CA THR A 234 0.04 -6.61 -15.57
C THR A 234 -1.27 -7.35 -15.27
N VAL A 235 -2.14 -7.51 -16.28
CA VAL A 235 -3.36 -8.32 -16.14
C VAL A 235 -3.01 -9.77 -15.76
N GLN A 236 -1.93 -10.31 -16.31
CA GLN A 236 -1.44 -11.65 -15.99
C GLN A 236 -0.97 -11.76 -14.53
N GLU A 237 -0.24 -10.77 -14.01
CA GLU A 237 0.20 -10.73 -12.62
C GLU A 237 -0.96 -10.56 -11.64
N LYS A 238 -1.96 -9.74 -12.00
CA LYS A 238 -3.19 -9.58 -11.21
C LYS A 238 -4.04 -10.84 -11.18
N GLY A 239 -4.06 -11.60 -12.26
CA GLY A 239 -5.05 -12.61 -12.57
C GLY A 239 -6.28 -11.98 -13.25
N GLU A 240 -6.76 -12.58 -14.35
CA GLU A 240 -7.93 -12.07 -15.12
C GLU A 240 -9.22 -11.99 -14.29
N PHE A 241 -9.31 -12.81 -13.25
CA PHE A 241 -10.45 -12.87 -12.33
C PHE A 241 -10.37 -11.82 -11.19
N ASN A 242 -9.28 -11.04 -11.13
CA ASN A 242 -9.01 -10.12 -10.01
C ASN A 242 -9.52 -8.72 -10.35
N ASP A 243 -10.63 -8.33 -9.79
CA ASP A 243 -11.27 -7.02 -9.92
C ASP A 243 -10.81 -6.02 -8.85
N HIS A 244 -9.87 -6.39 -7.99
CA HIS A 244 -9.35 -5.49 -6.94
C HIS A 244 -8.72 -4.23 -7.55
N PRO A 245 -9.15 -3.02 -7.16
CA PRO A 245 -8.80 -1.78 -7.87
C PRO A 245 -7.35 -1.32 -7.67
N ALA A 246 -6.71 -1.76 -6.58
CA ALA A 246 -5.42 -1.22 -6.11
C ALA A 246 -4.36 -2.30 -5.87
N VAL A 247 -4.16 -3.20 -6.84
CA VAL A 247 -3.13 -4.26 -6.73
C VAL A 247 -1.74 -3.63 -6.84
N LYS A 248 -0.88 -3.92 -5.85
CA LYS A 248 0.54 -3.51 -5.88
C LYS A 248 1.37 -4.51 -6.68
N PRO A 249 2.52 -4.10 -7.28
CA PRO A 249 3.45 -5.02 -7.93
C PRO A 249 4.07 -6.00 -6.92
N VAL A 250 4.13 -7.27 -7.28
CA VAL A 250 4.76 -8.30 -6.44
C VAL A 250 6.25 -7.99 -6.23
N ALA A 251 6.96 -7.61 -7.29
CA ALA A 251 8.38 -7.29 -7.22
C ALA A 251 8.70 -6.12 -6.26
N LEU A 252 7.83 -5.09 -6.19
CA LEU A 252 7.99 -3.99 -5.24
C LEU A 252 7.85 -4.48 -3.79
N CYS A 253 6.82 -5.27 -3.51
CA CYS A 253 6.60 -5.85 -2.19
C CYS A 253 7.75 -6.81 -1.81
N GLU A 254 8.22 -7.62 -2.74
CA GLU A 254 9.35 -8.54 -2.55
C GLU A 254 10.64 -7.79 -2.23
N HIS A 255 10.93 -6.69 -2.94
CA HIS A 255 12.08 -5.83 -2.66
C HIS A 255 12.07 -5.31 -1.21
N LEU A 256 10.94 -4.75 -0.77
CA LEU A 256 10.79 -4.22 0.59
C LEU A 256 10.94 -5.32 1.66
N ILE A 257 10.39 -6.50 1.40
CA ILE A 257 10.48 -7.65 2.29
C ILE A 257 11.94 -8.13 2.40
N ARG A 258 12.63 -8.30 1.28
CA ARG A 258 14.06 -8.72 1.26
C ARG A 258 14.98 -7.69 1.90
N LEU A 259 14.69 -6.40 1.73
CA LEU A 259 15.46 -5.31 2.30
C LEU A 259 15.46 -5.36 3.84
N ALA A 260 14.33 -5.67 4.46
CA ALA A 260 14.11 -5.50 5.90
C ALA A 260 14.03 -6.80 6.70
N THR A 261 14.07 -7.98 6.05
CA THR A 261 13.85 -9.26 6.73
C THR A 261 14.79 -10.36 6.26
N MET A 262 15.10 -11.29 7.16
CA MET A 262 15.80 -12.54 6.86
C MET A 262 14.85 -13.61 6.31
N GLU A 263 15.39 -14.66 5.71
CA GLU A 263 14.63 -15.85 5.34
C GLU A 263 13.92 -16.49 6.54
N GLY A 264 12.72 -17.02 6.32
CA GLY A 264 11.87 -17.57 7.36
C GLY A 264 11.17 -16.53 8.25
N ALA A 265 11.36 -15.22 8.01
CA ALA A 265 10.66 -14.17 8.73
C ALA A 265 9.14 -14.19 8.48
N VAL A 266 8.35 -13.71 9.42
CA VAL A 266 6.90 -13.61 9.34
C VAL A 266 6.49 -12.19 8.95
N ILE A 267 5.83 -12.04 7.81
CA ILE A 267 5.33 -10.78 7.27
C ILE A 267 3.83 -10.66 7.52
N LEU A 268 3.40 -9.58 8.14
CA LEU A 268 1.99 -9.30 8.38
C LEU A 268 1.47 -8.23 7.41
N ASP A 269 0.33 -8.52 6.80
CA ASP A 269 -0.47 -7.53 6.08
C ASP A 269 -1.91 -7.53 6.59
N PRO A 270 -2.31 -6.54 7.42
CA PRO A 270 -3.64 -6.45 7.98
C PRO A 270 -4.73 -5.99 6.98
N PHE A 271 -4.35 -5.67 5.72
CA PHE A 271 -5.24 -5.26 4.64
C PHE A 271 -4.80 -5.93 3.34
N ILE A 272 -4.71 -7.28 3.37
CA ILE A 272 -4.06 -8.10 2.34
C ILE A 272 -4.68 -7.96 0.95
N GLY A 273 -5.94 -7.55 0.86
CA GLY A 273 -6.66 -7.43 -0.41
C GLY A 273 -6.55 -8.70 -1.25
N SER A 274 -6.05 -8.57 -2.46
CA SER A 274 -5.87 -9.70 -3.39
C SER A 274 -4.59 -10.52 -3.17
N GLY A 275 -3.86 -10.35 -2.06
CA GLY A 275 -2.78 -11.26 -1.64
C GLY A 275 -1.39 -10.95 -2.19
N THR A 276 -1.12 -9.74 -2.67
CA THR A 276 0.20 -9.42 -3.24
C THR A 276 1.34 -9.58 -2.23
N THR A 277 1.16 -9.09 -1.01
CA THR A 277 2.17 -9.22 0.07
C THR A 277 2.44 -10.69 0.41
N ALA A 278 1.41 -11.54 0.43
CA ALA A 278 1.57 -12.97 0.69
C ALA A 278 2.38 -13.68 -0.41
N ILE A 279 2.11 -13.36 -1.68
CA ILE A 279 2.88 -13.87 -2.82
C ILE A 279 4.34 -13.42 -2.73
N ALA A 280 4.57 -12.13 -2.48
CA ALA A 280 5.91 -11.55 -2.35
C ALA A 280 6.70 -12.18 -1.19
N ALA A 281 6.07 -12.39 -0.03
CA ALA A 281 6.67 -13.07 1.11
C ALA A 281 7.10 -14.48 0.74
N LYS A 282 6.22 -15.24 0.08
CA LYS A 282 6.49 -16.61 -0.36
C LYS A 282 7.63 -16.68 -1.36
N ASN A 283 7.68 -15.78 -2.36
CA ASN A 283 8.78 -15.69 -3.31
C ASN A 283 10.12 -15.39 -2.61
N ALA A 284 10.06 -14.56 -1.59
CA ALA A 284 11.23 -14.19 -0.82
C ALA A 284 11.68 -15.26 0.20
N GLY A 285 11.00 -16.41 0.30
CA GLY A 285 11.30 -17.43 1.32
C GLY A 285 10.89 -17.00 2.73
N ARG A 286 9.83 -16.19 2.84
CA ARG A 286 9.27 -15.70 4.10
C ARG A 286 7.86 -16.28 4.29
N HIS A 287 7.43 -16.32 5.54
CA HIS A 287 6.05 -16.63 5.92
C HIS A 287 5.17 -15.38 5.85
N PHE A 288 3.87 -15.56 5.79
CA PHE A 288 2.93 -14.45 5.77
C PHE A 288 1.75 -14.66 6.72
N ILE A 289 1.13 -13.55 7.11
CA ILE A 289 -0.19 -13.50 7.73
C ILE A 289 -0.95 -12.38 7.00
N GLY A 290 -2.06 -12.72 6.35
CA GLY A 290 -2.89 -11.78 5.62
C GLY A 290 -4.28 -11.68 6.23
N ILE A 291 -4.77 -10.46 6.44
CA ILE A 291 -6.11 -10.21 6.97
C ILE A 291 -6.85 -9.31 5.96
N ASP A 292 -8.09 -9.62 5.67
CA ASP A 292 -9.00 -8.72 4.96
C ASP A 292 -10.43 -8.92 5.46
N ILE A 293 -11.18 -7.84 5.52
CA ILE A 293 -12.59 -7.89 5.94
C ILE A 293 -13.50 -8.45 4.84
N ASN A 294 -13.07 -8.36 3.57
CA ASN A 294 -13.83 -8.79 2.42
C ASN A 294 -13.55 -10.27 2.09
N PRO A 295 -14.56 -11.17 2.21
CA PRO A 295 -14.38 -12.58 1.90
C PRO A 295 -14.04 -12.84 0.42
N ASP A 296 -14.49 -12.00 -0.51
CA ASP A 296 -14.18 -12.14 -1.92
C ASP A 296 -12.70 -11.87 -2.20
N TYR A 297 -12.11 -10.88 -1.53
CA TYR A 297 -10.68 -10.60 -1.63
C TYR A 297 -9.84 -11.73 -1.04
N ILE A 298 -10.28 -12.31 0.07
CA ILE A 298 -9.63 -13.52 0.62
C ILE A 298 -9.70 -14.69 -0.36
N ALA A 299 -10.83 -14.92 -1.01
CA ALA A 299 -10.97 -15.97 -2.03
C ALA A 299 -10.05 -15.70 -3.25
N ILE A 300 -9.96 -14.44 -3.71
CA ILE A 300 -9.03 -14.03 -4.79
C ILE A 300 -7.58 -14.27 -4.36
N ALA A 301 -7.21 -13.85 -3.16
CA ALA A 301 -5.85 -14.03 -2.62
C ALA A 301 -5.47 -15.52 -2.53
N GLN A 302 -6.38 -16.37 -2.04
CA GLN A 302 -6.19 -17.82 -1.99
C GLN A 302 -5.99 -18.42 -3.38
N ARG A 303 -6.79 -17.99 -4.36
CA ARG A 303 -6.67 -18.44 -5.75
C ARG A 303 -5.34 -18.00 -6.34
N ARG A 304 -4.96 -16.74 -6.20
CA ARG A 304 -3.66 -16.22 -6.68
C ARG A 304 -2.49 -16.98 -6.07
N LEU A 305 -2.50 -17.25 -4.77
CA LEU A 305 -1.45 -18.03 -4.11
C LEU A 305 -1.34 -19.47 -4.62
N ARG A 306 -2.44 -20.12 -5.00
CA ARG A 306 -2.44 -21.47 -5.59
C ARG A 306 -1.93 -21.46 -7.03
N GLU A 307 -2.34 -20.47 -7.82
CA GLU A 307 -2.02 -20.37 -9.25
C GLU A 307 -0.66 -19.74 -9.50
N TRP A 308 -0.13 -19.00 -8.51
CA TRP A 308 1.15 -18.31 -8.63
C TRP A 308 2.30 -19.29 -8.90
N ARG A 309 3.05 -19.00 -9.95
CA ARG A 309 4.31 -19.67 -10.28
C ARG A 309 5.39 -18.61 -10.40
N PRO A 310 6.50 -18.70 -9.65
CA PRO A 310 7.64 -17.81 -9.81
C PRO A 310 8.13 -17.84 -11.26
N ASN A 311 8.46 -16.69 -11.82
CA ASN A 311 9.12 -16.62 -13.13
C ASN A 311 10.53 -17.20 -12.97
N LEU A 312 10.75 -18.43 -13.47
CA LEU A 312 12.05 -19.12 -13.39
C LEU A 312 13.18 -18.32 -14.09
N PHE A 313 12.85 -17.41 -14.99
CA PHE A 313 13.84 -16.57 -15.71
C PHE A 313 14.32 -15.37 -14.90
N GLU A 314 13.58 -14.85 -13.91
CA GLU A 314 14.04 -13.77 -13.02
C GLU A 314 15.03 -14.27 -11.95
N GLN A 315 15.01 -15.55 -11.62
CA GLN A 315 15.95 -16.14 -10.65
C GLN A 315 17.38 -16.26 -11.20
N VAL A 316 17.56 -16.26 -12.51
CA VAL A 316 18.89 -16.37 -13.15
C VAL A 316 19.65 -15.02 -13.11
N SER A 317 18.94 -13.89 -13.01
CA SER A 317 19.56 -12.54 -12.97
C SER A 317 20.06 -12.12 -11.59
N ILE A 318 19.75 -12.87 -10.53
CA ILE A 318 20.11 -12.54 -9.14
C ILE A 318 21.32 -13.35 -8.64
N SER A 319 21.78 -14.31 -9.42
CA SER A 319 22.90 -15.22 -9.06
C SER A 319 24.20 -15.01 -9.86
N GLN A 320 24.40 -13.81 -10.45
CA GLN A 320 25.69 -13.43 -11.04
C GLN A 320 26.26 -12.17 -10.40
#